data_557ebf1ecea5465378b29b00736830ff
#
_entry.id   557ebf1ecea5465378b29b00736830ff
#
_cell.length_a   1.000
_cell.length_b   1.000
_cell.length_c   1.000
_cell.angle_alpha   90.00
_cell.angle_beta   90.00
_cell.angle_gamma   90.00
#
_symmetry.space_group_name_H-M   'P 1'
#
loop_
_entity.id
_entity.type
_entity.pdbx_description
1 polymer ?
#
loop_
_entity_poly.entity_id
_entity_poly.type
_entity_poly.pdbx_seq_one_letter_code
_entity_poly.pdbx_strand_id
1 'polypeptide(L)'
;AQFPKVDTHTLQTWRGLSYASLAFEVIRLFAEEIDKTELWRICADTYQSDNFEHTRHLFDNDEVVTLKWLHDQVGLLELSNGPSLAFDDIAMQFLARLFDAKFASGRPRTLLGATTGDMGASAEAAFGGHKNIRVIMLSPKDRMSQFQAAQLYSNQDPNVVNIEVNGTF
;
A
#
# COMPACT_ATOMS: atom_id res chain seq x y z
N ALA A 1 8.26 22.82 -5.01
CA ALA A 1 7.39 22.06 -5.92
C ALA A 1 5.99 22.66 -5.91
N GLN A 2 5.37 22.84 -7.06
CA GLN A 2 3.95 23.22 -7.15
C GLN A 2 3.13 21.94 -7.23
N PHE A 3 2.10 21.83 -6.40
CA PHE A 3 1.14 20.75 -6.55
C PHE A 3 0.36 20.86 -7.87
N PRO A 4 0.16 19.77 -8.61
CA PRO A 4 -0.67 19.77 -9.80
C PRO A 4 -2.07 20.29 -9.46
N LYS A 5 -2.63 21.12 -10.32
CA LYS A 5 -4.00 21.59 -10.18
C LYS A 5 -4.92 20.73 -11.04
N VAL A 6 -5.93 20.18 -10.42
CA VAL A 6 -6.99 19.43 -11.09
C VAL A 6 -8.23 20.29 -11.13
N ASP A 7 -8.74 20.59 -12.32
CA ASP A 7 -9.94 21.39 -12.50
C ASP A 7 -11.23 20.53 -12.46
N THR A 8 -12.37 21.18 -12.40
CA THR A 8 -13.67 20.50 -12.35
C THR A 8 -13.94 19.64 -13.57
N HIS A 9 -13.46 20.05 -14.74
CA HIS A 9 -13.63 19.27 -15.97
C HIS A 9 -12.87 17.95 -15.88
N THR A 10 -11.61 17.99 -15.45
CA THR A 10 -10.78 16.79 -15.23
C THR A 10 -11.43 15.86 -14.19
N LEU A 11 -11.92 16.39 -13.07
CA LEU A 11 -12.65 15.58 -12.08
C LEU A 11 -13.90 14.91 -12.66
N GLN A 12 -14.60 15.58 -13.57
CA GLN A 12 -15.75 14.99 -14.26
C GLN A 12 -15.34 13.84 -15.19
N THR A 13 -14.21 13.95 -15.89
CA THR A 13 -13.70 12.87 -16.75
C THR A 13 -13.23 11.66 -15.96
N TRP A 14 -12.86 11.82 -14.71
CA TRP A 14 -12.44 10.72 -13.83
C TRP A 14 -13.61 9.98 -13.18
N ARG A 15 -14.83 10.49 -13.29
CA ARG A 15 -16.02 9.81 -12.75
C ARG A 15 -16.22 8.47 -13.45
N GLY A 16 -16.45 7.43 -12.64
CA GLY A 16 -16.68 6.08 -13.16
C GLY A 16 -15.44 5.32 -13.64
N LEU A 17 -14.25 5.89 -13.44
CA LEU A 17 -13.02 5.13 -13.62
C LEU A 17 -12.91 4.03 -12.56
N SER A 18 -12.29 2.89 -12.94
CA SER A 18 -11.86 1.90 -11.97
C SER A 18 -10.82 2.51 -11.01
N TYR A 19 -10.66 1.91 -9.82
CA TYR A 19 -9.67 2.40 -8.86
C TYR A 19 -8.26 2.43 -9.47
N ALA A 20 -7.85 1.41 -10.21
CA ALA A 20 -6.56 1.37 -10.90
C ALA A 20 -6.40 2.52 -11.92
N SER A 21 -7.46 2.82 -12.69
CA SER A 21 -7.45 3.93 -13.65
C SER A 21 -7.37 5.28 -12.95
N LEU A 22 -8.11 5.46 -11.87
CA LEU A 22 -8.07 6.69 -11.08
C LEU A 22 -6.70 6.87 -10.43
N ALA A 23 -6.13 5.82 -9.84
CA ALA A 23 -4.78 5.84 -9.26
C ALA A 23 -3.73 6.25 -10.31
N PHE A 24 -3.79 5.67 -11.52
CA PHE A 24 -2.91 6.06 -12.62
C PHE A 24 -3.06 7.55 -12.96
N GLU A 25 -4.29 8.04 -13.13
CA GLU A 25 -4.54 9.45 -13.47
C GLU A 25 -4.00 10.41 -12.41
N VAL A 26 -4.09 10.05 -11.14
CA VAL A 26 -3.57 10.87 -10.03
C VAL A 26 -2.04 10.76 -9.95
N ILE A 27 -1.49 9.55 -9.94
CA ILE A 27 -0.04 9.34 -9.72
C ILE A 27 0.79 9.91 -10.88
N ARG A 28 0.33 9.82 -12.13
CA ARG A 28 1.03 10.39 -13.28
C ARG A 28 1.24 11.91 -13.22
N LEU A 29 0.48 12.61 -12.39
CA LEU A 29 0.66 14.05 -12.16
C LEU A 29 1.91 14.36 -11.31
N PHE A 30 2.40 13.37 -10.57
CA PHE A 30 3.53 13.50 -9.65
C PHE A 30 4.77 12.71 -10.11
N ALA A 31 4.59 11.75 -10.98
CA ALA A 31 5.62 10.81 -11.43
C ALA A 31 5.83 10.92 -12.95
N GLU A 32 6.13 12.14 -13.42
CA GLU A 32 6.30 12.43 -14.85
C GLU A 32 7.50 11.71 -15.48
N GLU A 33 8.50 11.33 -14.66
CA GLU A 33 9.69 10.60 -15.08
C GLU A 33 9.48 9.10 -15.29
N ILE A 34 8.32 8.57 -14.91
CA ILE A 34 7.96 7.16 -15.15
C ILE A 34 7.23 7.04 -16.49
N ASP A 35 7.65 6.09 -17.31
CA ASP A 35 6.92 5.79 -18.55
C ASP A 35 5.45 5.48 -18.27
N LYS A 36 4.55 6.08 -19.06
CA LYS A 36 3.11 5.97 -18.81
C LYS A 36 2.58 4.54 -18.92
N THR A 37 3.14 3.74 -19.82
CA THR A 37 2.76 2.34 -19.99
C THR A 37 3.21 1.51 -18.79
N GLU A 38 4.43 1.78 -18.31
CA GLU A 38 4.96 1.14 -17.11
C GLU A 38 4.12 1.52 -15.86
N LEU A 39 3.84 2.81 -15.68
CA LEU A 39 3.03 3.29 -14.57
C LEU A 39 1.61 2.71 -14.60
N TRP A 40 0.99 2.66 -15.78
CA TRP A 40 -0.32 2.05 -15.95
C TRP A 40 -0.31 0.57 -15.55
N ARG A 41 0.70 -0.20 -16.01
CA ARG A 41 0.85 -1.61 -15.65
C ARG A 41 1.00 -1.78 -14.14
N ILE A 42 1.83 -0.95 -13.49
CA ILE A 42 2.01 -0.98 -12.03
C ILE A 42 0.68 -0.72 -11.32
N CYS A 43 -0.08 0.28 -11.74
CA CYS A 43 -1.40 0.58 -11.14
C CYS A 43 -2.39 -0.57 -11.35
N ALA A 44 -2.45 -1.11 -12.57
CA ALA A 44 -3.35 -2.21 -12.92
C ALA A 44 -3.03 -3.50 -12.14
N ASP A 45 -1.74 -3.82 -11.99
CA ASP A 45 -1.29 -4.99 -11.23
C ASP A 45 -1.45 -4.81 -9.72
N THR A 46 -1.38 -3.56 -9.23
CA THR A 46 -1.53 -3.26 -7.81
C THR A 46 -2.97 -3.33 -7.35
N TYR A 47 -3.84 -2.59 -8.04
CA TYR A 47 -5.20 -2.33 -7.59
C TYR A 47 -6.20 -3.30 -8.22
N GLN A 48 -5.86 -4.59 -8.12
CA GLN A 48 -6.78 -5.69 -8.41
C GLN A 48 -7.52 -6.07 -7.14
N SER A 49 -8.76 -6.48 -7.27
CA SER A 49 -9.60 -6.93 -6.16
C SER A 49 -8.92 -8.02 -5.31
N ASP A 50 -8.20 -8.95 -5.96
CA ASP A 50 -7.54 -10.07 -5.28
C ASP A 50 -6.42 -9.65 -4.33
N ASN A 51 -5.80 -8.49 -4.55
CA ASN A 51 -4.78 -7.93 -3.64
C ASN A 51 -5.40 -7.27 -2.40
N PHE A 52 -6.73 -7.08 -2.37
CA PHE A 52 -7.48 -6.37 -1.34
C PHE A 52 -8.73 -7.17 -0.90
N GLU A 53 -8.60 -8.48 -0.80
CA GLU A 53 -9.72 -9.37 -0.54
C GLU A 53 -9.96 -9.72 0.95
N HIS A 54 -9.10 -9.23 1.87
CA HIS A 54 -9.11 -9.71 3.26
C HIS A 54 -10.41 -9.42 4.02
N THR A 55 -11.17 -8.40 3.62
CA THR A 55 -12.48 -8.11 4.20
C THR A 55 -13.64 -8.38 3.23
N ARG A 56 -13.37 -8.91 2.03
CA ARG A 56 -14.36 -9.13 0.97
C ARG A 56 -15.56 -9.97 1.45
N HIS A 57 -15.31 -11.07 2.17
CA HIS A 57 -16.37 -11.92 2.69
C HIS A 57 -17.24 -11.27 3.76
N LEU A 58 -16.82 -10.12 4.28
CA LEU A 58 -17.62 -9.37 5.25
C LEU A 58 -18.57 -8.39 4.58
N PHE A 59 -18.27 -7.96 3.35
CA PHE A 59 -18.92 -6.82 2.71
C PHE A 59 -19.44 -7.09 1.29
N ASP A 60 -19.26 -8.29 0.76
CA ASP A 60 -19.77 -8.73 -0.55
C ASP A 60 -19.52 -7.75 -1.69
N ASN A 61 -18.31 -7.18 -1.74
CA ASN A 61 -17.89 -6.30 -2.82
C ASN A 61 -16.45 -6.58 -3.27
N ASP A 62 -16.18 -6.29 -4.54
CA ASP A 62 -14.89 -6.51 -5.22
C ASP A 62 -14.06 -5.23 -5.32
N GLU A 63 -14.37 -4.20 -4.55
CA GLU A 63 -13.70 -2.91 -4.64
C GLU A 63 -12.45 -2.87 -3.74
N VAL A 64 -11.38 -2.24 -4.24
CA VAL A 64 -10.17 -1.94 -3.46
C VAL A 64 -10.48 -1.04 -2.27
N VAL A 65 -11.37 -0.07 -2.48
CA VAL A 65 -11.83 0.91 -1.52
C VAL A 65 -13.34 1.07 -1.65
N THR A 66 -14.05 0.95 -0.55
CA THR A 66 -15.52 1.05 -0.54
C THR A 66 -15.97 2.36 0.09
N LEU A 67 -16.88 3.06 -0.57
CA LEU A 67 -17.56 4.23 -0.01
C LEU A 67 -19.00 3.87 0.37
N LYS A 68 -19.28 3.84 1.67
CA LYS A 68 -20.63 3.61 2.24
C LYS A 68 -21.25 4.92 2.69
N TRP A 69 -22.42 5.25 2.16
CA TRP A 69 -23.18 6.38 2.64
C TRP A 69 -23.97 5.99 3.89
N LEU A 70 -23.66 6.64 5.01
CA LEU A 70 -24.40 6.47 6.27
C LEU A 70 -25.69 7.28 6.30
N HIS A 71 -25.66 8.44 5.68
CA HIS A 71 -26.82 9.30 5.35
C HIS A 71 -26.39 10.34 4.29
N ASP A 72 -27.30 11.20 3.85
CA ASP A 72 -27.13 12.09 2.68
C ASP A 72 -25.87 12.97 2.67
N GLN A 73 -25.25 13.22 3.81
CA GLN A 73 -24.09 14.11 3.94
C GLN A 73 -22.86 13.46 4.59
N VAL A 74 -22.95 12.17 4.97
CA VAL A 74 -21.83 11.46 5.62
C VAL A 74 -21.55 10.14 4.95
N GLY A 75 -20.38 10.05 4.34
CA GLY A 75 -19.85 8.82 3.77
C GLY A 75 -18.74 8.24 4.63
N LEU A 76 -18.71 6.93 4.77
CA LEU A 76 -17.62 6.16 5.35
C LEU A 76 -16.78 5.56 4.23
N LEU A 77 -15.52 5.99 4.15
CA LEU A 77 -14.55 5.42 3.22
C LEU A 77 -13.78 4.30 3.92
N GLU A 78 -13.98 3.07 3.48
CA GLU A 78 -13.32 1.89 4.05
C GLU A 78 -12.00 1.65 3.33
N LEU A 79 -10.89 1.65 4.09
CA LEU A 79 -9.52 1.50 3.57
C LEU A 79 -8.81 0.27 4.12
N SER A 80 -9.53 -0.62 4.78
CA SER A 80 -8.99 -1.78 5.51
C SER A 80 -9.10 -3.11 4.75
N ASN A 81 -9.17 -3.08 3.42
CA ASN A 81 -9.34 -4.28 2.60
C ASN A 81 -8.02 -4.99 2.27
N GLY A 82 -6.89 -4.37 2.56
CA GLY A 82 -5.56 -4.91 2.27
C GLY A 82 -5.08 -5.97 3.28
N PRO A 83 -3.91 -6.59 3.02
CA PRO A 83 -3.42 -7.75 3.78
C PRO A 83 -3.10 -7.46 5.25
N SER A 84 -2.72 -6.24 5.60
CA SER A 84 -2.47 -5.85 6.99
C SER A 84 -3.69 -5.24 7.69
N LEU A 85 -4.79 -5.03 6.95
CA LEU A 85 -6.01 -4.34 7.38
C LEU A 85 -5.78 -2.85 7.73
N ALA A 86 -4.61 -2.30 7.44
CA ALA A 86 -4.30 -0.89 7.59
C ALA A 86 -4.43 -0.14 6.25
N PHE A 87 -4.78 1.14 6.30
CA PHE A 87 -4.89 1.96 5.08
C PHE A 87 -3.55 2.09 4.33
N ASP A 88 -2.45 1.88 5.02
CA ASP A 88 -1.09 1.89 4.46
C ASP A 88 -0.90 0.87 3.33
N ASP A 89 -1.67 -0.22 3.33
CA ASP A 89 -1.63 -1.25 2.28
C ASP A 89 -1.84 -0.68 0.89
N ILE A 90 -2.70 0.33 0.76
CA ILE A 90 -3.00 0.98 -0.53
C ILE A 90 -1.74 1.58 -1.14
N ALA A 91 -0.91 2.22 -0.33
CA ALA A 91 0.35 2.82 -0.79
C ALA A 91 1.48 1.79 -0.88
N MET A 92 1.61 0.88 0.10
CA MET A 92 2.71 -0.07 0.17
C MET A 92 2.66 -1.11 -0.94
N GLN A 93 1.47 -1.59 -1.34
CA GLN A 93 1.31 -2.50 -2.47
C GLN A 93 1.76 -1.86 -3.80
N PHE A 94 1.45 -0.58 -4.01
CA PHE A 94 1.96 0.16 -5.17
C PHE A 94 3.48 0.35 -5.10
N LEU A 95 3.99 0.75 -3.94
CA LEU A 95 5.41 1.02 -3.74
C LEU A 95 6.26 -0.22 -3.98
N ALA A 96 5.83 -1.39 -3.53
CA ALA A 96 6.53 -2.65 -3.74
C ALA A 96 6.67 -2.97 -5.24
N ARG A 97 5.60 -2.84 -6.03
CA ARG A 97 5.63 -3.06 -7.47
C ARG A 97 6.45 -2.02 -8.23
N LEU A 98 6.42 -0.77 -7.77
CA LEU A 98 7.28 0.28 -8.31
C LEU A 98 8.76 -0.03 -8.06
N PHE A 99 9.11 -0.52 -6.87
CA PHE A 99 10.48 -0.94 -6.54
C PHE A 99 10.91 -2.13 -7.38
N ASP A 100 10.05 -3.11 -7.57
CA ASP A 100 10.35 -4.25 -8.45
C ASP A 100 10.64 -3.78 -9.88
N ALA A 101 9.81 -2.92 -10.44
CA ALA A 101 10.01 -2.39 -11.78
C ALA A 101 11.34 -1.61 -11.90
N LYS A 102 11.71 -0.85 -10.87
CA LYS A 102 12.93 -0.01 -10.89
C LYS A 102 14.20 -0.78 -10.54
N PHE A 103 14.11 -1.85 -9.75
CA PHE A 103 15.27 -2.57 -9.21
C PHE A 103 15.31 -4.04 -9.60
N ALA A 104 14.51 -4.49 -10.58
CA ALA A 104 14.46 -5.85 -11.08
C ALA A 104 15.83 -6.37 -11.56
N SER A 105 16.62 -5.48 -12.16
CA SER A 105 17.99 -5.78 -12.62
C SER A 105 18.99 -5.00 -11.78
N GLY A 106 19.63 -5.63 -10.80
CA GLY A 106 20.64 -4.92 -10.03
C GLY A 106 21.02 -5.59 -8.72
N ARG A 107 21.77 -4.86 -7.89
CA ARG A 107 22.13 -5.32 -6.54
C ARG A 107 20.90 -5.30 -5.65
N PRO A 108 20.74 -6.31 -4.76
CA PRO A 108 19.67 -6.30 -3.76
C PRO A 108 19.65 -4.98 -2.96
N ARG A 109 18.47 -4.52 -2.65
CA ARG A 109 18.24 -3.31 -1.86
C ARG A 109 17.77 -3.69 -0.47
N THR A 110 18.12 -2.89 0.52
CA THR A 110 17.59 -3.02 1.87
C THR A 110 16.63 -1.88 2.13
N LEU A 111 15.39 -2.22 2.46
CA LEU A 111 14.40 -1.33 3.02
C LEU A 111 14.57 -1.39 4.54
N LEU A 112 14.98 -0.29 5.15
CA LEU A 112 15.07 -0.15 6.59
C LEU A 112 13.94 0.76 7.06
N GLY A 113 13.08 0.25 7.90
CA GLY A 113 11.96 0.99 8.49
C GLY A 113 11.97 0.96 10.00
N ALA A 114 11.31 1.94 10.61
CA ALA A 114 10.97 1.95 12.03
C ALA A 114 9.44 2.05 12.13
N THR A 115 8.84 1.22 12.97
CA THR A 115 7.39 1.09 13.04
C THR A 115 6.89 0.87 14.45
N THR A 116 5.69 1.35 14.73
CA THR A 116 4.92 1.00 15.94
C THR A 116 3.77 0.04 15.65
N GLY A 117 3.75 -0.56 14.43
CA GLY A 117 2.77 -1.58 14.05
C GLY A 117 2.34 -1.52 12.60
N ASP A 118 1.28 -0.80 12.29
CA ASP A 118 0.52 -0.87 11.04
C ASP A 118 1.37 -0.67 9.76
N MET A 119 2.14 0.40 9.70
CA MET A 119 3.01 0.68 8.55
C MET A 119 4.04 -0.44 8.31
N GLY A 120 4.62 -0.99 9.40
CA GLY A 120 5.56 -2.10 9.32
C GLY A 120 4.90 -3.35 8.76
N ALA A 121 3.74 -3.72 9.30
CA ALA A 121 2.97 -4.87 8.81
C ALA A 121 2.58 -4.72 7.34
N SER A 122 2.12 -3.54 6.92
CA SER A 122 1.82 -3.24 5.51
C SER A 122 3.05 -3.35 4.61
N ALA A 123 4.19 -2.82 5.06
CA ALA A 123 5.44 -2.90 4.30
C ALA A 123 5.91 -4.36 4.17
N GLU A 124 5.86 -5.14 5.24
CA GLU A 124 6.22 -6.55 5.20
C GLU A 124 5.28 -7.37 4.30
N ALA A 125 3.99 -7.12 4.36
CA ALA A 125 3.01 -7.78 3.50
C ALA A 125 3.20 -7.42 2.02
N ALA A 126 3.66 -6.19 1.72
CA ALA A 126 3.88 -5.75 0.36
C ALA A 126 5.22 -6.18 -0.22
N PHE A 127 6.29 -6.20 0.59
CA PHE A 127 7.66 -6.50 0.14
C PHE A 127 8.12 -7.92 0.49
N GLY A 128 7.34 -8.67 1.27
CA GLY A 128 7.61 -10.07 1.60
C GLY A 128 7.72 -10.94 0.34
N GLY A 129 8.66 -11.87 0.33
CA GLY A 129 8.91 -12.77 -0.80
C GLY A 129 9.66 -12.15 -1.99
N HIS A 130 9.94 -10.85 -1.99
CA HIS A 130 10.66 -10.18 -3.09
C HIS A 130 12.16 -10.53 -3.10
N LYS A 131 12.66 -11.08 -4.22
CA LYS A 131 14.02 -11.63 -4.30
C LYS A 131 15.13 -10.57 -4.17
N ASN A 132 14.88 -9.36 -4.64
CA ASN A 132 15.89 -8.30 -4.73
C ASN A 132 15.74 -7.24 -3.63
N ILE A 133 14.82 -7.45 -2.67
CA ILE A 133 14.56 -6.52 -1.58
C ILE A 133 14.68 -7.28 -0.26
N ARG A 134 15.48 -6.75 0.64
CA ARG A 134 15.51 -7.16 2.05
C ARG A 134 14.74 -6.11 2.85
N VAL A 135 13.85 -6.55 3.71
CA VAL A 135 13.09 -5.69 4.63
C VAL A 135 13.66 -5.87 6.03
N ILE A 136 14.02 -4.78 6.68
CA ILE A 136 14.44 -4.75 8.08
C ILE A 136 13.53 -3.75 8.79
N MET A 137 12.72 -4.24 9.73
CA MET A 137 11.84 -3.39 10.54
C MET A 137 12.36 -3.31 11.97
N LEU A 138 12.52 -2.09 12.44
CA LEU A 138 12.81 -1.79 13.84
C LEU A 138 11.51 -1.47 14.56
N SER A 139 11.29 -2.06 15.71
CA SER A 139 10.09 -1.80 16.51
C SER A 139 10.47 -1.59 17.99
N PRO A 140 9.78 -0.71 18.72
CA PRO A 140 10.04 -0.49 20.12
C PRO A 140 9.53 -1.67 20.95
N LYS A 141 10.38 -2.21 21.81
CA LYS A 141 10.04 -3.31 22.69
C LYS A 141 8.88 -2.95 23.61
N ASP A 142 7.89 -3.85 23.71
CA ASP A 142 6.72 -3.76 24.59
C ASP A 142 5.87 -2.48 24.40
N ARG A 143 5.87 -1.90 23.18
CA ARG A 143 5.13 -0.66 22.88
C ARG A 143 4.08 -0.78 21.80
N MET A 144 3.90 -1.96 21.25
CA MET A 144 2.83 -2.27 20.31
C MET A 144 1.69 -3.00 21.00
N SER A 145 0.47 -2.91 20.46
CA SER A 145 -0.62 -3.77 20.89
C SER A 145 -0.30 -5.23 20.57
N GLN A 146 -0.91 -6.16 21.27
CA GLN A 146 -0.74 -7.60 21.00
C GLN A 146 -1.09 -7.96 19.55
N PHE A 147 -2.12 -7.32 18.99
CA PHE A 147 -2.54 -7.54 17.62
C PHE A 147 -1.45 -7.06 16.62
N GLN A 148 -0.94 -5.84 16.77
CA GLN A 148 0.11 -5.30 15.91
C GLN A 148 1.40 -6.11 16.00
N ALA A 149 1.80 -6.52 17.22
CA ALA A 149 2.96 -7.37 17.42
C ALA A 149 2.77 -8.74 16.73
N ALA A 150 1.58 -9.33 16.86
CA ALA A 150 1.27 -10.59 16.19
C ALA A 150 1.34 -10.47 14.67
N GLN A 151 0.79 -9.42 14.08
CA GLN A 151 0.87 -9.18 12.63
C GLN A 151 2.32 -9.04 12.17
N LEU A 152 3.12 -8.20 12.84
CA LEU A 152 4.50 -7.91 12.44
C LEU A 152 5.40 -9.14 12.59
N TYR A 153 5.33 -9.85 13.73
CA TYR A 153 6.24 -10.96 14.02
C TYR A 153 5.78 -12.31 13.46
N SER A 154 4.59 -12.41 12.89
CA SER A 154 4.12 -13.64 12.23
C SER A 154 4.64 -13.80 10.81
N ASN A 155 5.21 -12.75 10.22
CA ASN A 155 5.76 -12.84 8.88
C ASN A 155 6.96 -13.80 8.84
N GLN A 156 6.93 -14.77 7.93
CA GLN A 156 7.96 -15.81 7.77
C GLN A 156 8.72 -15.69 6.45
N ASP A 157 8.54 -14.61 5.71
CA ASP A 157 9.23 -14.39 4.47
C ASP A 157 10.75 -14.27 4.70
N PRO A 158 11.58 -15.01 3.96
CA PRO A 158 13.02 -15.10 4.21
C PRO A 158 13.77 -13.78 4.00
N ASN A 159 13.16 -12.82 3.32
CA ASN A 159 13.72 -11.49 3.10
C ASN A 159 13.28 -10.46 4.14
N VAL A 160 12.45 -10.83 5.11
CA VAL A 160 11.96 -9.96 6.17
C VAL A 160 12.68 -10.25 7.49
N VAL A 161 13.12 -9.21 8.17
CA VAL A 161 13.78 -9.29 9.47
C VAL A 161 13.21 -8.24 10.42
N ASN A 162 12.68 -8.70 11.54
CA ASN A 162 12.16 -7.86 12.61
C ASN A 162 13.16 -7.76 13.76
N ILE A 163 13.42 -6.54 14.23
CA ILE A 163 14.36 -6.25 15.33
C ILE A 163 13.64 -5.41 16.38
N GLU A 164 13.51 -5.95 17.56
CA GLU A 164 13.07 -5.18 18.72
C GLU A 164 14.20 -4.31 19.27
N VAL A 165 13.90 -3.06 19.53
CA VAL A 165 14.84 -2.06 20.05
C VAL A 165 14.39 -1.60 21.44
N ASN A 166 15.30 -1.64 22.40
CA ASN A 166 15.09 -1.04 23.72
C ASN A 166 15.21 0.49 23.61
N GLY A 167 14.09 1.17 23.38
CA GLY A 167 14.09 2.62 23.21
C GLY A 167 12.76 3.13 22.66
N THR A 168 12.77 4.41 22.30
CA THR A 168 11.69 5.10 21.58
C THR A 168 12.25 5.75 20.33
N PHE A 169 11.40 5.87 19.30
CA PHE A 169 11.73 6.68 18.13
C PHE A 169 11.35 8.13 18.37
#